data_70372f6b09ee71ec78f5deac7a903e0e
#
_entry.id   70372f6b09ee71ec78f5deac7a903e0e
#
_cell.length_a   1.000
_cell.length_b   1.000
_cell.length_c   1.000
_cell.angle_alpha   90.00
_cell.angle_beta   90.00
_cell.angle_gamma   90.00
#
_symmetry.space_group_name_H-M   'P 1'
#
loop_
_entity.id
_entity.type
_entity.pdbx_description
1 polymer ?
#
loop_
_entity_poly.entity_id
_entity_poly.type
_entity_poly.pdbx_seq_one_letter_code
_entity_poly.pdbx_strand_id
1 'polypeptide(L)'
;LITTMTPTGRQTAQTLYPEAIVHYVPYDISFCVKSFYKNFKPKIGIIMETEIWPNLIHFAERSKTSLYLVNARLSNRSFKGYNRFKLVLLPILNKFNGILCQDVNSENNFSKLGYNGNLQTVGNTKFDLVFDDSSKNKIIELQKIFDNRKIITFASTRDGEEEILLNNIDLNQDVIYLIIPRHPERFIELENLLKKNNITYCKRSENKKINSESKVVIGASMGEMLAYYSLSYLVVI
;
A
#
# COMPACT_ATOMS: atom_id res chain seq x y z
N LEU A 1 -19.29 3.05 6.71
CA LEU A 1 -19.15 1.71 6.14
C LEU A 1 -17.79 1.64 5.39
N ILE A 2 -17.00 0.62 5.71
CA ILE A 2 -15.78 0.27 4.98
C ILE A 2 -16.01 -1.08 4.31
N THR A 3 -15.66 -1.19 3.04
CA THR A 3 -15.72 -2.46 2.32
C THR A 3 -14.33 -2.92 1.92
N THR A 4 -14.09 -4.23 2.01
CA THR A 4 -12.80 -4.86 1.70
C THR A 4 -13.00 -6.11 0.85
N MET A 5 -11.95 -6.51 0.12
CA MET A 5 -11.98 -7.71 -0.73
C MET A 5 -11.45 -8.96 -0.02
N THR A 6 -10.58 -8.78 1.01
CA THR A 6 -9.83 -9.87 1.62
C THR A 6 -10.11 -10.00 3.12
N PRO A 7 -9.98 -11.21 3.71
CA PRO A 7 -10.08 -11.40 5.16
C PRO A 7 -9.09 -10.54 5.95
N THR A 8 -7.84 -10.45 5.49
CA THR A 8 -6.81 -9.62 6.12
C THR A 8 -7.19 -8.14 6.10
N GLY A 9 -7.66 -7.62 4.94
CA GLY A 9 -8.12 -6.24 4.82
C GLY A 9 -9.31 -5.96 5.75
N ARG A 10 -10.23 -6.91 5.91
CA ARG A 10 -11.36 -6.80 6.84
C ARG A 10 -10.88 -6.72 8.28
N GLN A 11 -9.97 -7.60 8.69
CA GLN A 11 -9.42 -7.60 10.05
C GLN A 11 -8.68 -6.28 10.34
N THR A 12 -7.85 -5.81 9.40
CA THR A 12 -7.15 -4.53 9.52
C THR A 12 -8.13 -3.36 9.67
N ALA A 13 -9.17 -3.31 8.83
CA ALA A 13 -10.18 -2.26 8.91
C ALA A 13 -10.94 -2.27 10.25
N GLN A 14 -11.27 -3.44 10.78
CA GLN A 14 -11.92 -3.58 12.09
C GLN A 14 -11.01 -3.13 13.23
N THR A 15 -9.72 -3.40 13.14
CA THR A 15 -8.74 -2.98 14.16
C THR A 15 -8.51 -1.46 14.13
N LEU A 16 -8.38 -0.87 12.95
CA LEU A 16 -8.09 0.56 12.79
C LEU A 16 -9.31 1.44 13.01
N TYR A 17 -10.50 0.94 12.68
CA TYR A 17 -11.76 1.69 12.71
C TYR A 17 -12.86 0.90 13.43
N PRO A 18 -12.75 0.69 14.75
CA PRO A 18 -13.66 -0.17 15.53
C PRO A 18 -15.12 0.34 15.50
N GLU A 19 -15.34 1.64 15.31
CA GLU A 19 -16.66 2.26 15.20
C GLU A 19 -17.30 2.10 13.81
N ALA A 20 -16.55 1.63 12.80
CA ALA A 20 -17.05 1.49 11.45
C ALA A 20 -17.74 0.15 11.23
N ILE A 21 -18.80 0.16 10.44
CA ILE A 21 -19.37 -1.07 9.89
C ILE A 21 -18.39 -1.57 8.82
N VAL A 22 -17.78 -2.74 9.03
CA VAL A 22 -16.85 -3.34 8.07
C VAL A 22 -17.49 -4.55 7.41
N HIS A 23 -17.58 -4.53 6.09
CA HIS A 23 -18.22 -5.57 5.29
C HIS A 23 -17.33 -5.96 4.09
N TYR A 24 -17.60 -7.10 3.47
CA TYR A 24 -17.01 -7.40 2.17
C TYR A 24 -17.70 -6.61 1.06
N VAL A 25 -16.92 -6.18 0.05
CA VAL A 25 -17.52 -5.64 -1.17
C VAL A 25 -18.43 -6.72 -1.79
N PRO A 26 -19.64 -6.38 -2.29
CA PRO A 26 -20.49 -7.37 -2.91
C PRO A 26 -19.87 -7.89 -4.21
N TYR A 27 -20.11 -9.14 -4.56
CA TYR A 27 -19.83 -9.59 -5.93
C TYR A 27 -20.52 -8.66 -6.93
N ASP A 28 -19.83 -8.28 -8.00
CA ASP A 28 -20.32 -7.31 -8.99
C ASP A 28 -21.40 -7.91 -9.93
N ILE A 29 -22.38 -8.55 -9.33
CA ILE A 29 -23.59 -9.05 -10.00
C ILE A 29 -24.82 -8.30 -9.49
N SER A 30 -25.76 -8.05 -10.40
CA SER A 30 -26.89 -7.14 -10.16
C SER A 30 -27.66 -7.43 -8.87
N PHE A 31 -27.87 -8.69 -8.52
CA PHE A 31 -28.61 -9.08 -7.32
C PHE A 31 -27.86 -8.69 -6.03
N CYS A 32 -26.57 -9.03 -5.94
CA CYS A 32 -25.75 -8.73 -4.76
C CYS A 32 -25.58 -7.22 -4.56
N VAL A 33 -25.31 -6.49 -5.65
CA VAL A 33 -25.13 -5.04 -5.61
C VAL A 33 -26.44 -4.31 -5.25
N LYS A 34 -27.59 -4.73 -5.80
CA LYS A 34 -28.88 -4.18 -5.40
C LYS A 34 -29.15 -4.38 -3.90
N SER A 35 -28.89 -5.59 -3.38
CA SER A 35 -29.05 -5.89 -1.97
C SER A 35 -28.16 -5.02 -1.10
N PHE A 36 -26.89 -4.83 -1.50
CA PHE A 36 -25.94 -3.96 -0.83
C PHE A 36 -26.45 -2.51 -0.71
N TYR A 37 -26.84 -1.88 -1.82
CA TYR A 37 -27.37 -0.51 -1.79
C TYR A 37 -28.69 -0.39 -1.02
N LYS A 38 -29.56 -1.39 -1.10
CA LYS A 38 -30.82 -1.43 -0.34
C LYS A 38 -30.58 -1.47 1.17
N ASN A 39 -29.57 -2.24 1.61
CA ASN A 39 -29.30 -2.45 3.03
C ASN A 39 -28.52 -1.27 3.64
N PHE A 40 -27.47 -0.78 2.97
CA PHE A 40 -26.58 0.23 3.52
C PHE A 40 -26.97 1.67 3.18
N LYS A 41 -27.66 1.90 2.07
CA LYS A 41 -28.15 3.22 1.60
C LYS A 41 -27.10 4.33 1.73
N PRO A 42 -25.86 4.15 1.23
CA PRO A 42 -24.82 5.16 1.35
C PRO A 42 -25.23 6.42 0.57
N LYS A 43 -24.98 7.61 1.14
CA LYS A 43 -25.15 8.89 0.44
C LYS A 43 -23.99 9.17 -0.49
N ILE A 44 -22.78 8.83 -0.04
CA ILE A 44 -21.53 9.01 -0.77
C ILE A 44 -20.80 7.68 -0.78
N GLY A 45 -20.20 7.33 -1.93
CA GLY A 45 -19.31 6.20 -2.10
C GLY A 45 -17.96 6.68 -2.62
N ILE A 46 -16.89 6.12 -2.07
CA ILE A 46 -15.52 6.38 -2.51
C ILE A 46 -14.92 5.04 -2.94
N ILE A 47 -14.46 4.97 -4.18
CA ILE A 47 -13.68 3.84 -4.70
C ILE A 47 -12.23 4.31 -4.77
N MET A 48 -11.33 3.55 -4.13
CA MET A 48 -9.91 3.84 -4.13
C MET A 48 -9.23 3.22 -5.35
N GLU A 49 -8.23 3.94 -5.89
CA GLU A 49 -7.45 3.54 -7.06
C GLU A 49 -8.32 3.37 -8.31
N THR A 50 -7.93 2.50 -9.26
CA THR A 50 -8.69 2.38 -10.52
C THR A 50 -9.44 1.05 -10.56
N GLU A 51 -10.39 0.91 -9.63
CA GLU A 51 -11.28 -0.24 -9.58
C GLU A 51 -12.63 0.08 -10.24
N ILE A 52 -12.86 -0.50 -11.41
CA ILE A 52 -14.08 -0.28 -12.18
C ILE A 52 -14.99 -1.49 -12.06
N TRP A 53 -16.01 -1.35 -11.22
CA TRP A 53 -17.03 -2.36 -10.95
C TRP A 53 -18.35 -1.95 -11.63
N PRO A 54 -18.67 -2.47 -12.83
CA PRO A 54 -19.77 -1.95 -13.66
C PRO A 54 -21.14 -1.94 -12.98
N ASN A 55 -21.49 -3.01 -12.26
CA ASN A 55 -22.78 -3.06 -11.55
C ASN A 55 -22.76 -2.16 -10.32
N LEU A 56 -21.68 -2.15 -9.55
CA LEU A 56 -21.54 -1.28 -8.37
C LEU A 56 -21.75 0.18 -8.78
N ILE A 57 -21.07 0.62 -9.84
CA ILE A 57 -21.18 1.98 -10.37
C ILE A 57 -22.60 2.25 -10.93
N HIS A 58 -23.15 1.32 -11.68
CA HIS A 58 -24.50 1.47 -12.25
C HIS A 58 -25.59 1.63 -11.19
N PHE A 59 -25.53 0.83 -10.13
CA PHE A 59 -26.54 0.88 -9.07
C PHE A 59 -26.32 2.00 -8.06
N ALA A 60 -25.12 2.60 -7.98
CA ALA A 60 -24.89 3.82 -7.21
C ALA A 60 -25.80 4.96 -7.70
N GLU A 61 -25.81 5.21 -9.01
CA GLU A 61 -26.68 6.21 -9.63
C GLU A 61 -28.17 5.96 -9.32
N ARG A 62 -28.64 4.72 -9.49
CA ARG A 62 -30.02 4.34 -9.18
C ARG A 62 -30.40 4.47 -7.71
N SER A 63 -29.43 4.32 -6.83
CA SER A 63 -29.58 4.47 -5.38
C SER A 63 -29.37 5.89 -4.89
N LYS A 64 -29.16 6.85 -5.79
CA LYS A 64 -28.84 8.25 -5.50
C LYS A 64 -27.60 8.41 -4.61
N THR A 65 -26.62 7.51 -4.79
CA THR A 65 -25.31 7.55 -4.12
C THR A 65 -24.35 8.33 -4.99
N SER A 66 -23.80 9.43 -4.49
CA SER A 66 -22.74 10.17 -5.17
C SER A 66 -21.44 9.37 -5.10
N LEU A 67 -20.90 8.95 -6.24
CA LEU A 67 -19.74 8.07 -6.32
C LEU A 67 -18.53 8.82 -6.84
N TYR A 68 -17.41 8.67 -6.13
CA TYR A 68 -16.12 9.27 -6.47
C TYR A 68 -15.04 8.21 -6.63
N LEU A 69 -14.20 8.36 -7.64
CA LEU A 69 -12.97 7.58 -7.81
C LEU A 69 -11.82 8.41 -7.26
N VAL A 70 -11.14 7.94 -6.23
CA VAL A 70 -10.09 8.68 -5.52
C VAL A 70 -8.76 7.97 -5.64
N ASN A 71 -7.66 8.72 -5.63
CA ASN A 71 -6.31 8.22 -5.90
C ASN A 71 -6.24 7.48 -7.24
N ALA A 72 -6.99 7.97 -8.23
CA ALA A 72 -7.16 7.32 -9.51
C ALA A 72 -5.85 7.32 -10.31
N ARG A 73 -5.49 6.14 -10.83
CA ARG A 73 -4.29 5.95 -11.64
C ARG A 73 -4.64 5.31 -12.96
N LEU A 74 -4.30 5.97 -14.07
CA LEU A 74 -4.47 5.41 -15.40
C LEU A 74 -3.16 5.53 -16.18
N SER A 75 -2.32 4.48 -16.11
CA SER A 75 -1.05 4.44 -16.83
C SER A 75 -1.27 4.43 -18.35
N ASN A 76 -0.27 4.83 -19.14
CA ASN A 76 -0.33 4.78 -20.61
C ASN A 76 -0.61 3.37 -21.14
N ARG A 77 -0.11 2.34 -20.44
CA ARG A 77 -0.40 0.93 -20.79
C ARG A 77 -1.88 0.60 -20.57
N SER A 78 -2.40 0.96 -19.41
CA SER A 78 -3.81 0.72 -19.06
C SER A 78 -4.75 1.56 -19.94
N PHE A 79 -4.38 2.80 -20.27
CA PHE A 79 -5.12 3.65 -21.18
C PHE A 79 -5.32 2.98 -22.54
N LYS A 80 -4.29 2.37 -23.13
CA LYS A 80 -4.42 1.64 -24.40
C LYS A 80 -5.48 0.54 -24.33
N GLY A 81 -5.52 -0.20 -23.23
CA GLY A 81 -6.54 -1.22 -22.99
C GLY A 81 -7.93 -0.63 -22.84
N TYR A 82 -8.08 0.40 -22.02
CA TYR A 82 -9.35 1.09 -21.78
C TYR A 82 -9.90 1.75 -23.06
N ASN A 83 -9.04 2.37 -23.85
CA ASN A 83 -9.43 3.01 -25.11
C ASN A 83 -9.95 1.99 -26.14
N ARG A 84 -9.44 0.75 -26.13
CA ARG A 84 -9.96 -0.33 -26.99
C ARG A 84 -11.41 -0.69 -26.67
N PHE A 85 -11.79 -0.57 -25.39
CA PHE A 85 -13.16 -0.85 -24.92
C PHE A 85 -13.93 0.42 -24.54
N LYS A 86 -13.52 1.57 -25.09
CA LYS A 86 -14.04 2.89 -24.76
C LYS A 86 -15.57 2.98 -24.83
N LEU A 87 -16.18 2.39 -25.85
CA LEU A 87 -17.64 2.43 -26.04
C LEU A 87 -18.43 1.82 -24.88
N VAL A 88 -17.83 0.85 -24.15
CA VAL A 88 -18.45 0.19 -23.00
C VAL A 88 -18.03 0.88 -21.70
N LEU A 89 -16.77 1.25 -21.57
CA LEU A 89 -16.21 1.79 -20.34
C LEU A 89 -16.58 3.25 -20.08
N LEU A 90 -16.62 4.07 -21.12
CA LEU A 90 -16.89 5.50 -20.96
C LEU A 90 -18.28 5.80 -20.37
N PRO A 91 -19.38 5.14 -20.77
CA PRO A 91 -20.68 5.32 -20.13
C PRO A 91 -20.69 4.92 -18.63
N ILE A 92 -19.82 3.98 -18.23
CA ILE A 92 -19.68 3.56 -16.84
C ILE A 92 -18.89 4.63 -16.07
N LEU A 93 -17.76 5.08 -16.62
CA LEU A 93 -16.93 6.13 -16.02
C LEU A 93 -17.71 7.43 -15.81
N ASN A 94 -18.53 7.83 -16.78
CA ASN A 94 -19.34 9.04 -16.72
C ASN A 94 -20.45 9.01 -15.63
N LYS A 95 -20.60 7.89 -14.91
CA LYS A 95 -21.47 7.80 -13.73
C LYS A 95 -20.79 8.22 -12.45
N PHE A 96 -19.47 8.38 -12.44
CA PHE A 96 -18.80 8.99 -11.31
C PHE A 96 -19.11 10.49 -11.24
N ASN A 97 -19.40 10.97 -10.03
CA ASN A 97 -19.56 12.40 -9.76
C ASN A 97 -18.22 13.15 -9.83
N GLY A 98 -17.12 12.45 -9.66
CA GLY A 98 -15.77 12.99 -9.82
C GLY A 98 -14.70 11.90 -9.83
N ILE A 99 -13.61 12.18 -10.54
CA ILE A 99 -12.39 11.38 -10.57
C ILE A 99 -11.23 12.26 -10.08
N LEU A 100 -10.64 11.86 -8.96
CA LEU A 100 -9.52 12.56 -8.31
C LEU A 100 -8.24 11.75 -8.58
N CYS A 101 -7.42 12.25 -9.50
CA CYS A 101 -6.23 11.57 -9.99
C CYS A 101 -5.02 11.79 -9.09
N GLN A 102 -4.17 10.77 -8.97
CA GLN A 102 -2.92 10.89 -8.21
C GLN A 102 -1.83 11.67 -8.95
N ASP A 103 -1.92 11.82 -10.28
CA ASP A 103 -0.94 12.52 -11.10
C ASP A 103 -1.57 13.09 -12.38
N VAL A 104 -0.91 14.08 -12.96
CA VAL A 104 -1.33 14.78 -14.20
C VAL A 104 -1.41 13.83 -15.41
N ASN A 105 -0.57 12.80 -15.46
CA ASN A 105 -0.58 11.85 -16.56
C ASN A 105 -1.85 10.99 -16.55
N SER A 106 -2.29 10.58 -15.37
CA SER A 106 -3.56 9.88 -15.16
C SER A 106 -4.76 10.77 -15.53
N GLU A 107 -4.76 12.03 -15.11
CA GLU A 107 -5.78 13.01 -15.50
C GLU A 107 -5.87 13.16 -17.01
N ASN A 108 -4.74 13.39 -17.68
CA ASN A 108 -4.68 13.48 -19.14
C ASN A 108 -5.22 12.22 -19.84
N ASN A 109 -4.95 11.04 -19.30
CA ASN A 109 -5.42 9.78 -19.86
C ASN A 109 -6.94 9.60 -19.68
N PHE A 110 -7.53 9.98 -18.55
CA PHE A 110 -8.98 9.98 -18.38
C PHE A 110 -9.66 11.01 -19.30
N SER A 111 -9.08 12.19 -19.44
CA SER A 111 -9.56 13.22 -20.38
C SER A 111 -9.53 12.72 -21.83
N LYS A 112 -8.40 12.13 -22.29
CA LYS A 112 -8.26 11.53 -23.63
C LYS A 112 -9.23 10.37 -23.86
N LEU A 113 -9.54 9.60 -22.80
CA LEU A 113 -10.55 8.55 -22.87
C LEU A 113 -11.95 9.12 -23.10
N GLY A 114 -12.16 10.40 -22.81
CA GLY A 114 -13.40 11.15 -23.04
C GLY A 114 -14.28 11.32 -21.81
N TYR A 115 -13.73 11.09 -20.60
CA TYR A 115 -14.46 11.41 -19.37
C TYR A 115 -14.77 12.91 -19.35
N ASN A 116 -16.04 13.26 -19.08
CA ASN A 116 -16.54 14.64 -19.15
C ASN A 116 -17.06 15.18 -17.80
N GLY A 117 -16.88 14.42 -16.73
CA GLY A 117 -17.25 14.85 -15.37
C GLY A 117 -16.16 15.68 -14.69
N ASN A 118 -16.31 15.87 -13.38
CA ASN A 118 -15.31 16.55 -12.56
C ASN A 118 -14.02 15.72 -12.49
N LEU A 119 -12.93 16.21 -13.05
CA LEU A 119 -11.63 15.57 -13.15
C LEU A 119 -10.56 16.49 -12.60
N GLN A 120 -9.79 16.02 -11.62
CA GLN A 120 -8.76 16.84 -10.95
C GLN A 120 -7.57 15.98 -10.55
N THR A 121 -6.37 16.53 -10.65
CA THR A 121 -5.17 15.99 -10.01
C THR A 121 -5.06 16.53 -8.59
N VAL A 122 -5.09 15.62 -7.61
CA VAL A 122 -5.03 15.96 -6.17
C VAL A 122 -3.79 15.43 -5.46
N GLY A 123 -2.95 14.69 -6.17
CA GLY A 123 -1.78 14.03 -5.57
C GLY A 123 -2.07 12.60 -5.12
N ASN A 124 -1.03 11.91 -4.66
CA ASN A 124 -1.13 10.53 -4.21
C ASN A 124 -1.21 10.49 -2.68
N THR A 125 -2.27 9.89 -2.17
CA THR A 125 -2.52 9.75 -0.72
C THR A 125 -1.38 9.06 0.05
N LYS A 126 -0.50 8.33 -0.64
CA LYS A 126 0.70 7.74 -0.02
C LYS A 126 1.69 8.78 0.50
N PHE A 127 1.62 10.02 0.01
CA PHE A 127 2.46 11.12 0.47
C PHE A 127 1.84 11.94 1.61
N ASP A 128 0.58 11.67 1.97
CA ASP A 128 -0.12 12.34 3.07
C ASP A 128 0.18 11.69 4.44
N LEU A 129 1.25 10.89 4.50
CA LEU A 129 1.66 10.24 5.74
C LEU A 129 2.15 11.29 6.75
N VAL A 130 1.39 11.46 7.80
CA VAL A 130 1.75 12.34 8.92
C VAL A 130 2.44 11.49 9.98
N PHE A 131 3.59 11.98 10.45
CA PHE A 131 4.24 11.42 11.65
C PHE A 131 3.42 11.83 12.89
N ASP A 132 2.61 10.94 13.36
CA ASP A 132 1.92 11.09 14.63
C ASP A 132 2.88 10.87 15.83
N ASP A 133 2.41 11.12 17.03
CA ASP A 133 3.26 10.96 18.23
C ASP A 133 3.61 9.50 18.49
N SER A 134 2.81 8.55 18.02
CA SER A 134 3.13 7.12 18.12
C SER A 134 4.32 6.77 17.22
N SER A 135 4.37 7.31 16.01
CA SER A 135 5.49 7.17 15.08
C SER A 135 6.78 7.78 15.64
N LYS A 136 6.70 8.96 16.27
CA LYS A 136 7.85 9.62 16.92
C LYS A 136 8.40 8.77 18.08
N ASN A 137 7.53 8.26 18.94
CA ASN A 137 7.92 7.37 20.02
C ASN A 137 8.61 6.10 19.50
N LYS A 138 8.11 5.55 18.40
CA LYS A 138 8.69 4.39 17.74
C LYS A 138 10.07 4.68 17.16
N ILE A 139 10.29 5.84 16.59
CA ILE A 139 11.60 6.29 16.09
C ILE A 139 12.60 6.33 17.27
N ILE A 140 12.23 6.92 18.39
CA ILE A 140 13.08 7.02 19.58
C ILE A 140 13.42 5.62 20.15
N GLU A 141 12.45 4.72 20.19
CA GLU A 141 12.66 3.33 20.59
C GLU A 141 13.67 2.63 19.67
N LEU A 142 13.43 2.69 18.37
CA LEU A 142 14.30 2.05 17.38
C LEU A 142 15.71 2.65 17.37
N GLN A 143 15.85 3.96 17.56
CA GLN A 143 17.15 4.62 17.63
C GLN A 143 18.02 4.03 18.78
N LYS A 144 17.41 3.74 19.93
CA LYS A 144 18.09 3.08 21.05
C LYS A 144 18.48 1.64 20.71
N ILE A 145 17.62 0.92 20.00
CA ILE A 145 17.87 -0.48 19.58
C ILE A 145 19.04 -0.54 18.59
N PHE A 146 19.12 0.39 17.64
CA PHE A 146 20.17 0.48 16.63
C PHE A 146 21.46 1.15 17.12
N ASP A 147 21.52 1.58 18.38
CA ASP A 147 22.70 2.13 19.04
C ASP A 147 23.31 3.33 18.31
N ASN A 148 22.48 4.16 17.69
CA ASN A 148 22.85 5.32 16.85
C ASN A 148 23.82 4.99 15.68
N ARG A 149 23.93 3.74 15.29
CA ARG A 149 24.74 3.33 14.13
C ARG A 149 24.09 3.76 12.82
N LYS A 150 24.90 3.98 11.79
CA LYS A 150 24.39 4.24 10.44
C LYS A 150 23.64 3.03 9.92
N ILE A 151 22.46 3.26 9.35
CA ILE A 151 21.58 2.21 8.83
C ILE A 151 21.45 2.39 7.30
N ILE A 152 21.70 1.34 6.55
CA ILE A 152 21.34 1.22 5.15
C ILE A 152 20.16 0.25 5.07
N THR A 153 19.00 0.74 4.62
CA THR A 153 17.79 -0.05 4.56
C THR A 153 17.52 -0.52 3.13
N PHE A 154 17.37 -1.82 2.95
CA PHE A 154 16.84 -2.45 1.75
C PHE A 154 15.39 -2.83 2.00
N ALA A 155 14.47 -2.05 1.43
CA ALA A 155 13.06 -2.14 1.74
C ALA A 155 12.27 -2.84 0.64
N SER A 156 11.32 -3.68 1.05
CA SER A 156 10.42 -4.42 0.15
C SER A 156 11.15 -5.35 -0.83
N THR A 157 12.23 -5.98 -0.37
CA THR A 157 13.03 -6.88 -1.19
C THR A 157 12.22 -8.08 -1.70
N ARG A 158 12.56 -8.52 -2.90
CA ARG A 158 11.91 -9.63 -3.60
C ARG A 158 12.84 -10.83 -3.72
N ASP A 159 12.26 -11.94 -4.20
CA ASP A 159 13.00 -13.18 -4.40
C ASP A 159 14.24 -12.98 -5.29
N GLY A 160 15.39 -13.51 -4.82
CA GLY A 160 16.71 -13.37 -5.45
C GLY A 160 17.43 -12.04 -5.17
N GLU A 161 16.74 -10.97 -4.78
CA GLU A 161 17.41 -9.67 -4.49
C GLU A 161 18.29 -9.74 -3.27
N GLU A 162 17.88 -10.46 -2.22
CA GLU A 162 18.67 -10.58 -0.99
C GLU A 162 19.99 -11.30 -1.22
N GLU A 163 20.05 -12.30 -2.09
CA GLU A 163 21.30 -12.99 -2.43
C GLU A 163 22.26 -12.03 -3.17
N ILE A 164 21.75 -11.24 -4.11
CA ILE A 164 22.53 -10.22 -4.81
C ILE A 164 23.03 -9.18 -3.82
N LEU A 165 22.20 -8.70 -2.91
CA LEU A 165 22.59 -7.72 -1.89
C LEU A 165 23.70 -8.27 -1.00
N LEU A 166 23.54 -9.46 -0.44
CA LEU A 166 24.53 -10.06 0.47
C LEU A 166 25.89 -10.31 -0.20
N ASN A 167 25.91 -10.57 -1.51
CA ASN A 167 27.15 -10.73 -2.27
C ASN A 167 27.87 -9.41 -2.58
N ASN A 168 27.17 -8.26 -2.41
CA ASN A 168 27.71 -6.95 -2.79
C ASN A 168 27.84 -5.95 -1.64
N ILE A 169 27.38 -6.27 -0.43
CA ILE A 169 27.59 -5.44 0.76
C ILE A 169 28.92 -5.73 1.42
N ASP A 170 29.53 -4.69 1.99
CA ASP A 170 30.77 -4.82 2.76
C ASP A 170 30.46 -4.92 4.27
N LEU A 171 30.52 -6.12 4.80
CA LEU A 171 30.25 -6.40 6.21
C LEU A 171 31.31 -5.87 7.18
N ASN A 172 32.46 -5.37 6.69
CA ASN A 172 33.52 -4.78 7.51
C ASN A 172 33.22 -3.30 7.86
N GLN A 173 32.31 -2.66 7.14
CA GLN A 173 31.91 -1.28 7.43
C GLN A 173 31.14 -1.19 8.74
N ASP A 174 31.26 -0.03 9.42
CA ASP A 174 30.48 0.23 10.64
C ASP A 174 29.07 0.77 10.32
N VAL A 175 28.32 -0.05 9.61
CA VAL A 175 26.93 0.20 9.25
C VAL A 175 26.05 -1.02 9.59
N ILE A 176 24.77 -0.78 9.75
CA ILE A 176 23.74 -1.82 9.83
C ILE A 176 23.03 -1.92 8.49
N TYR A 177 22.98 -3.12 7.94
CA TYR A 177 22.16 -3.44 6.77
C TYR A 177 20.81 -3.97 7.25
N LEU A 178 19.78 -3.13 7.20
CA LEU A 178 18.41 -3.50 7.55
C LEU A 178 17.71 -4.03 6.29
N ILE A 179 17.38 -5.31 6.28
CA ILE A 179 16.72 -5.96 5.14
C ILE A 179 15.28 -6.26 5.51
N ILE A 180 14.34 -5.78 4.69
CA ILE A 180 12.91 -5.89 4.92
C ILE A 180 12.25 -6.52 3.70
N PRO A 181 12.07 -7.84 3.69
CA PRO A 181 11.34 -8.54 2.63
C PRO A 181 9.91 -8.01 2.48
N ARG A 182 9.42 -7.97 1.24
CA ARG A 182 8.07 -7.49 0.92
C ARG A 182 6.97 -8.28 1.60
N HIS A 183 7.18 -9.57 1.79
CA HIS A 183 6.20 -10.51 2.32
C HIS A 183 6.73 -11.18 3.59
N PRO A 184 5.94 -11.24 4.68
CA PRO A 184 6.38 -11.81 5.97
C PRO A 184 6.85 -13.27 5.90
N GLU A 185 6.25 -14.08 5.02
CA GLU A 185 6.65 -15.48 4.81
C GLU A 185 8.12 -15.62 4.38
N ARG A 186 8.69 -14.60 3.76
CA ARG A 186 10.08 -14.60 3.31
C ARG A 186 11.11 -14.31 4.41
N PHE A 187 10.68 -13.94 5.60
CA PHE A 187 11.61 -13.74 6.73
C PHE A 187 12.38 -15.02 7.04
N ILE A 188 11.73 -16.18 6.96
CA ILE A 188 12.39 -17.50 7.20
C ILE A 188 13.38 -17.82 6.09
N GLU A 189 13.05 -17.48 4.84
CA GLU A 189 13.95 -17.70 3.70
C GLU A 189 15.22 -16.86 3.83
N LEU A 190 15.07 -15.59 4.20
CA LEU A 190 16.21 -14.68 4.46
C LEU A 190 17.07 -15.19 5.63
N GLU A 191 16.47 -15.69 6.71
CA GLU A 191 17.21 -16.30 7.80
C GLU A 191 18.06 -17.48 7.34
N ASN A 192 17.48 -18.35 6.53
CA ASN A 192 18.18 -19.52 6.00
C ASN A 192 19.34 -19.09 5.07
N LEU A 193 19.14 -18.07 4.28
CA LEU A 193 20.17 -17.49 3.41
C LEU A 193 21.33 -16.90 4.22
N LEU A 194 21.04 -16.15 5.29
CA LEU A 194 22.07 -15.60 6.17
C LEU A 194 22.87 -16.67 6.90
N LYS A 195 22.20 -17.71 7.40
CA LYS A 195 22.84 -18.88 8.04
C LYS A 195 23.74 -19.62 7.05
N LYS A 196 23.28 -19.87 5.82
CA LYS A 196 24.05 -20.54 4.77
C LYS A 196 25.34 -19.79 4.45
N ASN A 197 25.31 -18.45 4.51
CA ASN A 197 26.49 -17.60 4.25
C ASN A 197 27.29 -17.27 5.52
N ASN A 198 27.02 -17.89 6.67
CA ASN A 198 27.65 -17.65 7.97
C ASN A 198 27.62 -16.16 8.38
N ILE A 199 26.57 -15.43 8.04
CA ILE A 199 26.41 -14.01 8.38
C ILE A 199 25.64 -13.89 9.71
N THR A 200 26.24 -13.22 10.68
CA THR A 200 25.60 -12.92 11.98
C THR A 200 24.51 -11.88 11.78
N TYR A 201 23.32 -12.16 12.26
CA TYR A 201 22.16 -11.28 12.14
C TYR A 201 21.34 -11.19 13.42
N CYS A 202 20.52 -10.15 13.52
CA CYS A 202 19.48 -10.00 14.54
C CYS A 202 18.12 -9.86 13.86
N LYS A 203 17.04 -10.22 14.61
CA LYS A 203 15.68 -9.96 14.18
C LYS A 203 15.08 -8.83 15.01
N ARG A 204 14.42 -7.89 14.34
CA ARG A 204 13.70 -6.81 15.02
C ARG A 204 12.59 -7.34 15.94
N SER A 205 11.92 -8.42 15.56
CA SER A 205 10.84 -9.05 16.36
C SER A 205 11.29 -9.54 17.74
N GLU A 206 12.58 -9.73 17.96
CA GLU A 206 13.10 -10.15 19.27
C GLU A 206 13.21 -9.01 20.29
N ASN A 207 12.97 -7.76 19.88
CA ASN A 207 12.98 -6.55 20.73
C ASN A 207 14.25 -6.35 21.59
N LYS A 208 15.36 -6.94 21.18
CA LYS A 208 16.65 -6.83 21.87
C LYS A 208 17.49 -5.73 21.24
N LYS A 209 18.36 -5.11 22.04
CA LYS A 209 19.41 -4.25 21.52
C LYS A 209 20.26 -5.07 20.57
N ILE A 210 20.57 -4.49 19.40
CA ILE A 210 21.35 -5.17 18.36
C ILE A 210 22.77 -5.39 18.89
N ASN A 211 23.24 -6.63 18.79
CA ASN A 211 24.62 -6.95 19.14
C ASN A 211 25.58 -6.11 18.27
N SER A 212 26.64 -5.56 18.86
CA SER A 212 27.65 -4.77 18.17
C SER A 212 28.31 -5.51 16.99
N GLU A 213 28.38 -6.84 17.07
CA GLU A 213 28.91 -7.70 16.02
C GLU A 213 27.92 -7.92 14.86
N SER A 214 26.62 -7.73 15.08
CA SER A 214 25.62 -7.93 14.03
C SER A 214 25.63 -6.78 13.06
N LYS A 215 25.91 -7.08 11.80
CA LYS A 215 25.89 -6.12 10.69
C LYS A 215 24.59 -6.18 9.90
N VAL A 216 23.84 -7.28 9.99
CA VAL A 216 22.57 -7.47 9.30
C VAL A 216 21.41 -7.56 10.30
N VAL A 217 20.34 -6.86 10.01
CA VAL A 217 19.09 -6.90 10.77
C VAL A 217 17.93 -7.24 9.85
N ILE A 218 17.12 -8.23 10.23
CA ILE A 218 15.87 -8.54 9.54
C ILE A 218 14.78 -7.68 10.14
N GLY A 219 14.16 -6.83 9.33
CA GLY A 219 13.03 -5.98 9.70
C GLY A 219 11.72 -6.78 9.79
N ALA A 220 11.69 -7.78 10.67
CA ALA A 220 10.58 -8.72 10.83
C ALA A 220 9.46 -8.14 11.72
N SER A 221 9.02 -6.90 11.45
CA SER A 221 7.94 -6.24 12.17
C SER A 221 7.02 -5.49 11.20
N MET A 222 5.73 -5.45 11.55
CA MET A 222 4.72 -4.75 10.74
C MET A 222 4.52 -3.32 11.25
N GLY A 223 4.29 -2.38 10.32
CA GLY A 223 3.95 -0.99 10.69
C GLY A 223 5.12 -0.09 11.09
N GLU A 224 6.37 -0.57 11.03
CA GLU A 224 7.56 0.20 11.41
C GLU A 224 8.30 0.86 10.23
N MET A 225 7.80 0.73 9.00
CA MET A 225 8.50 1.16 7.79
C MET A 225 8.89 2.64 7.80
N LEU A 226 7.96 3.52 8.23
CA LEU A 226 8.24 4.97 8.34
C LEU A 226 9.35 5.28 9.34
N ALA A 227 9.37 4.57 10.46
CA ALA A 227 10.40 4.74 11.47
C ALA A 227 11.76 4.24 10.95
N TYR A 228 11.79 3.15 10.21
CA TYR A 228 13.01 2.68 9.54
C TYR A 228 13.53 3.70 8.54
N TYR A 229 12.67 4.25 7.68
CA TYR A 229 13.06 5.27 6.71
C TYR A 229 13.63 6.52 7.38
N SER A 230 13.02 6.95 8.50
CA SER A 230 13.46 8.13 9.26
C SER A 230 14.84 7.93 9.91
N LEU A 231 15.20 6.70 10.27
CA LEU A 231 16.47 6.37 10.91
C LEU A 231 17.57 6.01 9.91
N SER A 232 17.20 5.74 8.67
CA SER A 232 18.14 5.27 7.66
C SER A 232 18.99 6.40 7.12
N TYR A 233 20.30 6.14 7.00
CA TYR A 233 21.21 7.00 6.24
C TYR A 233 20.96 6.90 4.74
N LEU A 234 20.60 5.70 4.25
CA LEU A 234 20.27 5.41 2.87
C LEU A 234 19.14 4.37 2.83
N VAL A 235 18.19 4.58 1.92
CA VAL A 235 17.11 3.62 1.66
C VAL A 235 17.13 3.23 0.19
N VAL A 236 17.11 1.92 -0.06
CA VAL A 236 16.97 1.31 -1.39
C VAL A 236 15.64 0.57 -1.42
N ILE A 237 14.81 0.80 -2.44
CA ILE A 237 13.44 0.25 -2.58
C ILE A 237 13.31 -0.47 -3.93
#